data_b4e680e7552afa43e64d17a64862b25d
#
_entry.id   b4e680e7552afa43e64d17a64862b25d
#
_cell.length_a   1.000
_cell.length_b   1.000
_cell.length_c   1.000
_cell.angle_alpha   90.00
_cell.angle_beta   90.00
_cell.angle_gamma   90.00
#
_symmetry.space_group_name_H-M   'P 1'
#
loop_
_entity.id
_entity.type
_entity.pdbx_description
1 polymer ?
#
loop_
_entity_poly.entity_id
_entity_poly.type
_entity_poly.pdbx_seq_one_letter_code
_entity_poly.pdbx_strand_id
1 'polypeptide(L)'
;MRCSKQPARALRTLAAPRIGRADRASKLVFVPTSDLAVLDPVVTGARPTRNHGYLVFDTLYGIDTNWAAQPQMVAGHQVEENGLTWTLTLREGLRFHDKEPVLARDVVASIRRFAERIPFAYALMAATEELSASDDRIVRFRLKRPFPHLPEALAGPGGTVPAIMPERLAATSPFKPVSEVIGSGPYHFLPDEHVSGARAGYERFPLYQPRAGSAVGFTSGPKIAHFDRIEWLTLDNFSAMAALGRGEVDWWELPPRDLVEQAARDRSLSVISQYATAIGVLRFNHLHPPFDNAAVRRALLGGRPGSGYDSAGQRRSVFLARRHRSLRDGNTACQ
;
A
#
# COMPACT_ATOMS: atom_id res chain seq x y z
N MET A 1 -81.60 -3.61 -21.01
CA MET A 1 -80.23 -3.09 -21.20
C MET A 1 -79.29 -3.82 -20.25
N ARG A 2 -78.49 -4.76 -20.76
CA ARG A 2 -77.51 -5.54 -19.93
C ARG A 2 -76.11 -4.89 -20.07
N CYS A 3 -75.57 -4.42 -18.95
CA CYS A 3 -74.24 -3.85 -18.89
C CYS A 3 -73.22 -4.97 -18.69
N SER A 4 -72.39 -5.22 -19.70
CA SER A 4 -71.31 -6.23 -19.64
C SER A 4 -70.07 -5.66 -18.90
N LYS A 5 -69.74 -6.28 -17.80
CA LYS A 5 -68.46 -6.01 -17.11
C LYS A 5 -67.34 -6.78 -17.77
N GLN A 6 -66.38 -6.07 -18.37
CA GLN A 6 -65.10 -6.64 -18.79
C GLN A 6 -64.21 -6.92 -17.58
N PRO A 7 -63.45 -8.07 -17.57
CA PRO A 7 -62.49 -8.34 -16.49
C PRO A 7 -61.20 -7.56 -16.73
N ALA A 8 -60.71 -6.92 -15.65
CA ALA A 8 -59.41 -6.24 -15.62
C ALA A 8 -58.27 -7.23 -15.87
N ARG A 9 -57.47 -6.99 -16.88
CA ARG A 9 -56.18 -7.69 -17.13
C ARG A 9 -55.20 -7.33 -16.01
N ALA A 10 -54.85 -8.30 -15.15
CA ALA A 10 -53.75 -8.18 -14.18
C ALA A 10 -52.42 -8.06 -14.96
N LEU A 11 -51.79 -6.90 -14.91
CA LEU A 11 -50.37 -6.74 -15.28
C LEU A 11 -49.52 -7.57 -14.33
N ARG A 12 -48.95 -8.67 -14.84
CA ARG A 12 -47.86 -9.37 -14.14
C ARG A 12 -46.64 -8.47 -14.21
N THR A 13 -46.31 -7.81 -13.11
CA THR A 13 -45.02 -7.19 -12.88
C THR A 13 -43.96 -8.28 -12.83
N LEU A 14 -43.14 -8.36 -13.89
CA LEU A 14 -41.91 -9.13 -13.85
C LEU A 14 -41.02 -8.55 -12.79
N ALA A 15 -40.85 -9.29 -11.70
CA ALA A 15 -39.87 -8.95 -10.68
C ALA A 15 -38.46 -9.03 -11.30
N ALA A 16 -37.85 -7.87 -11.52
CA ALA A 16 -36.44 -7.81 -11.87
C ALA A 16 -35.65 -8.44 -10.74
N PRO A 17 -34.69 -9.34 -11.00
CA PRO A 17 -33.87 -9.90 -9.95
C PRO A 17 -33.13 -8.77 -9.24
N ARG A 18 -33.45 -8.54 -7.99
CA ARG A 18 -32.65 -7.72 -7.09
C ARG A 18 -31.37 -8.51 -6.84
N ILE A 19 -30.33 -8.25 -7.63
CA ILE A 19 -28.96 -8.65 -7.28
C ILE A 19 -28.69 -8.04 -5.92
N GLY A 20 -28.44 -8.90 -4.95
CA GLY A 20 -28.47 -8.58 -3.54
C GLY A 20 -27.52 -7.44 -3.18
N ARG A 21 -28.06 -6.43 -2.54
CA ARG A 21 -27.37 -5.29 -1.98
C ARG A 21 -26.40 -5.69 -0.85
N ALA A 22 -26.51 -6.94 -0.37
CA ALA A 22 -25.65 -7.50 0.68
C ALA A 22 -24.24 -7.84 0.16
N ASP A 23 -24.11 -8.40 -1.05
CA ASP A 23 -22.79 -8.75 -1.61
C ASP A 23 -21.90 -7.54 -1.91
N ARG A 24 -22.48 -6.36 -2.10
CA ARG A 24 -21.73 -5.12 -2.36
C ARG A 24 -21.17 -4.46 -1.12
N ALA A 25 -21.72 -4.72 0.06
CA ALA A 25 -21.25 -4.12 1.31
C ALA A 25 -19.90 -4.69 1.77
N SER A 26 -19.55 -5.89 1.31
CA SER A 26 -18.33 -6.60 1.68
C SER A 26 -17.21 -6.51 0.63
N LYS A 27 -17.46 -5.87 -0.54
CA LYS A 27 -16.51 -5.77 -1.65
C LYS A 27 -16.14 -4.32 -1.97
N LEU A 28 -14.84 -4.07 -2.20
CA LEU A 28 -14.30 -2.81 -2.72
C LEU A 28 -13.75 -3.03 -4.13
N VAL A 29 -14.20 -2.22 -5.09
CA VAL A 29 -13.65 -2.18 -6.45
C VAL A 29 -12.78 -0.93 -6.61
N PHE A 30 -11.51 -1.14 -6.89
CA PHE A 30 -10.48 -0.10 -6.91
C PHE A 30 -9.80 0.00 -8.28
N VAL A 31 -9.58 1.23 -8.75
CA VAL A 31 -8.79 1.52 -9.94
C VAL A 31 -7.44 2.10 -9.52
N PRO A 32 -6.33 1.35 -9.67
CA PRO A 32 -4.98 1.81 -9.38
C PRO A 32 -4.48 2.80 -10.45
N THR A 33 -3.36 3.46 -10.18
CA THR A 33 -2.72 4.40 -11.11
C THR A 33 -2.21 3.76 -12.41
N SER A 34 -1.91 2.48 -12.38
CA SER A 34 -1.46 1.66 -13.52
C SER A 34 -1.60 0.18 -13.20
N ASP A 35 -1.30 -0.68 -14.16
CA ASP A 35 -1.30 -2.14 -13.96
C ASP A 35 -0.36 -2.60 -12.84
N LEU A 36 -0.76 -3.68 -12.17
CA LEU A 36 0.05 -4.43 -11.20
C LEU A 36 0.96 -5.42 -11.94
N ALA A 37 1.98 -4.93 -12.61
CA ALA A 37 2.89 -5.76 -13.40
C ALA A 37 3.91 -6.55 -12.57
N VAL A 38 4.25 -6.08 -11.36
CA VAL A 38 5.22 -6.72 -10.46
C VAL A 38 4.59 -6.94 -9.10
N LEU A 39 4.56 -8.20 -8.66
CA LEU A 39 3.93 -8.61 -7.40
C LEU A 39 4.89 -8.54 -6.20
N ASP A 40 6.18 -8.52 -6.44
CA ASP A 40 7.19 -8.50 -5.39
C ASP A 40 7.55 -7.06 -4.98
N PRO A 41 7.15 -6.63 -3.76
CA PRO A 41 7.31 -5.25 -3.35
C PRO A 41 8.75 -4.88 -2.96
N VAL A 42 9.68 -5.85 -2.92
CA VAL A 42 11.11 -5.60 -2.71
C VAL A 42 11.80 -5.23 -4.03
N VAL A 43 11.31 -5.77 -5.16
CA VAL A 43 11.92 -5.55 -6.48
C VAL A 43 11.70 -4.14 -7.01
N THR A 44 10.55 -3.52 -6.72
CA THR A 44 10.21 -2.18 -7.22
C THR A 44 9.37 -1.38 -6.23
N GLY A 45 9.56 -0.06 -6.22
CA GLY A 45 8.72 0.90 -5.51
C GLY A 45 7.57 1.47 -6.35
N ALA A 46 7.21 0.85 -7.49
CA ALA A 46 6.06 1.27 -8.28
C ALA A 46 4.80 1.31 -7.43
N ARG A 47 3.96 2.33 -7.62
CA ARG A 47 2.80 2.57 -6.75
C ARG A 47 1.84 1.38 -6.66
N PRO A 48 1.43 0.72 -7.76
CA PRO A 48 0.57 -0.47 -7.65
C PRO A 48 1.23 -1.59 -6.85
N THR A 49 2.52 -1.88 -7.10
CA THR A 49 3.26 -2.90 -6.35
C THR A 49 3.39 -2.54 -4.86
N ARG A 50 3.58 -1.27 -4.55
CA ARG A 50 3.61 -0.81 -3.15
C ARG A 50 2.26 -0.97 -2.46
N ASN A 51 1.17 -0.56 -3.11
CA ASN A 51 -0.19 -0.72 -2.58
C ASN A 51 -0.52 -2.20 -2.38
N HIS A 52 -0.21 -3.06 -3.36
CA HIS A 52 -0.28 -4.51 -3.26
C HIS A 52 0.55 -5.01 -2.07
N GLY A 53 1.78 -4.53 -1.94
CA GLY A 53 2.68 -4.92 -0.85
C GLY A 53 2.10 -4.66 0.53
N TYR A 54 1.46 -3.51 0.76
CA TYR A 54 0.83 -3.21 2.06
C TYR A 54 -0.51 -3.91 2.29
N LEU A 55 -1.18 -4.41 1.26
CA LEU A 55 -2.34 -5.30 1.42
C LEU A 55 -1.92 -6.71 1.84
N VAL A 56 -0.86 -7.22 1.21
CA VAL A 56 -0.49 -8.64 1.26
C VAL A 56 0.58 -8.92 2.32
N PHE A 57 1.51 -7.99 2.53
CA PHE A 57 2.61 -8.17 3.48
C PHE A 57 2.46 -7.24 4.68
N ASP A 58 2.86 -7.72 5.84
CA ASP A 58 3.05 -6.85 6.98
C ASP A 58 4.55 -6.51 7.13
N THR A 59 4.85 -5.53 7.98
CA THR A 59 6.16 -4.94 8.15
C THR A 59 6.52 -4.88 9.64
N LEU A 60 7.79 -4.84 10.00
CA LEU A 60 8.21 -4.75 11.41
C LEU A 60 7.79 -3.42 12.05
N TYR A 61 7.97 -2.33 11.30
CA TYR A 61 7.57 -0.98 11.66
C TYR A 61 6.79 -0.35 10.53
N GLY A 62 5.89 0.58 10.84
CA GLY A 62 5.24 1.47 9.90
C GLY A 62 5.65 2.91 10.17
N ILE A 63 5.35 3.82 9.24
CA ILE A 63 5.59 5.26 9.38
C ILE A 63 4.27 5.96 9.72
N ASP A 64 4.29 6.84 10.71
CA ASP A 64 3.16 7.67 11.08
C ASP A 64 3.14 9.02 10.33
N THR A 65 2.14 9.85 10.61
CA THR A 65 1.96 11.17 9.97
C THR A 65 3.08 12.16 10.29
N ASN A 66 3.88 11.92 11.32
CA ASN A 66 5.04 12.72 11.70
C ASN A 66 6.35 12.16 11.13
N TRP A 67 6.26 11.15 10.24
CA TRP A 67 7.41 10.43 9.68
C TRP A 67 8.23 9.64 10.70
N ALA A 68 7.67 9.39 11.89
CA ALA A 68 8.28 8.56 12.90
C ALA A 68 7.93 7.08 12.70
N ALA A 69 8.92 6.22 12.96
CA ALA A 69 8.71 4.78 12.90
C ALA A 69 7.88 4.31 14.11
N GLN A 70 6.81 3.60 13.85
CA GLN A 70 5.94 3.00 14.85
C GLN A 70 5.99 1.48 14.75
N PRO A 71 6.03 0.75 15.87
CA PRO A 71 5.99 -0.71 15.86
C PRO A 71 4.75 -1.23 15.12
N GLN A 72 4.93 -2.26 14.28
CA GLN A 72 3.85 -2.92 13.55
C GLN A 72 3.79 -4.42 13.88
N MET A 73 4.68 -5.26 13.35
CA MET A 73 4.78 -6.67 13.74
C MET A 73 5.57 -6.86 15.04
N VAL A 74 6.44 -5.93 15.39
CA VAL A 74 7.15 -5.99 16.68
C VAL A 74 6.22 -5.58 17.82
N ALA A 75 6.27 -6.28 18.93
CA ALA A 75 5.64 -5.88 20.19
C ALA A 75 6.35 -4.64 20.77
N GLY A 76 7.66 -4.65 20.69
CA GLY A 76 8.55 -3.57 21.13
C GLY A 76 10.01 -3.94 20.85
N HIS A 77 10.93 -3.04 21.23
CA HIS A 77 12.35 -3.29 21.15
C HIS A 77 13.06 -2.79 22.41
N GLN A 78 14.20 -3.39 22.71
CA GLN A 78 15.13 -2.97 23.77
C GLN A 78 16.44 -2.56 23.12
N VAL A 79 17.09 -1.53 23.69
CA VAL A 79 18.36 -1.00 23.22
C VAL A 79 19.34 -1.00 24.38
N GLU A 80 20.45 -1.68 24.21
CA GLU A 80 21.47 -1.88 25.23
C GLU A 80 22.85 -1.48 24.70
N GLU A 81 23.84 -1.50 25.56
CA GLU A 81 25.26 -1.25 25.24
C GLU A 81 25.44 0.07 24.43
N ASN A 82 24.84 1.15 24.90
CA ASN A 82 24.90 2.47 24.26
C ASN A 82 24.46 2.46 22.79
N GLY A 83 23.46 1.64 22.45
CA GLY A 83 22.90 1.57 21.11
C GLY A 83 23.59 0.56 20.20
N LEU A 84 24.45 -0.31 20.75
CA LEU A 84 25.12 -1.37 19.97
C LEU A 84 24.30 -2.66 19.89
N THR A 85 23.44 -2.93 20.86
CA THR A 85 22.58 -4.11 20.85
C THR A 85 21.12 -3.72 20.81
N TRP A 86 20.40 -4.25 19.81
CA TRP A 86 18.96 -4.08 19.66
C TRP A 86 18.29 -5.45 19.69
N THR A 87 17.28 -5.58 20.53
CA THR A 87 16.46 -6.80 20.66
C THR A 87 15.03 -6.47 20.31
N LEU A 88 14.54 -7.00 19.21
CA LEU A 88 13.18 -6.81 18.71
C LEU A 88 12.36 -8.05 19.02
N THR A 89 11.23 -7.88 19.71
CA THR A 89 10.30 -8.98 20.04
C THR A 89 9.10 -8.94 19.13
N LEU A 90 8.81 -10.01 18.41
CA LEU A 90 7.61 -10.13 17.56
C LEU A 90 6.36 -10.27 18.43
N ARG A 91 5.24 -9.73 17.94
CA ARG A 91 3.92 -9.97 18.55
C ARG A 91 3.55 -11.45 18.47
N GLU A 92 2.71 -11.90 19.35
CA GLU A 92 2.17 -13.27 19.32
C GLU A 92 1.13 -13.44 18.22
N GLY A 93 0.97 -14.68 17.77
CA GLY A 93 -0.09 -15.07 16.86
C GLY A 93 0.05 -14.60 15.41
N LEU A 94 1.20 -14.04 15.02
CA LEU A 94 1.47 -13.65 13.63
C LEU A 94 1.53 -14.89 12.74
N ARG A 95 0.82 -14.84 11.61
CA ARG A 95 0.77 -15.95 10.64
C ARG A 95 0.93 -15.44 9.23
N PHE A 96 1.54 -16.27 8.40
CA PHE A 96 1.54 -16.12 6.94
C PHE A 96 0.21 -16.61 6.34
N HIS A 97 -0.02 -16.28 5.07
CA HIS A 97 -1.23 -16.67 4.34
C HIS A 97 -1.37 -18.18 4.14
N ASP A 98 -0.26 -18.93 4.17
CA ASP A 98 -0.23 -20.39 4.20
C ASP A 98 -0.51 -20.98 5.60
N LYS A 99 -0.82 -20.14 6.56
CA LYS A 99 -1.16 -20.42 7.98
C LYS A 99 0.04 -20.80 8.84
N GLU A 100 1.25 -20.85 8.29
CA GLU A 100 2.46 -21.04 9.08
C GLU A 100 2.73 -19.84 9.99
N PRO A 101 3.33 -20.05 11.18
CA PRO A 101 3.68 -18.94 12.06
C PRO A 101 4.79 -18.09 11.43
N VAL A 102 4.75 -16.78 11.69
CA VAL A 102 5.86 -15.89 11.35
C VAL A 102 6.92 -16.01 12.44
N LEU A 103 8.11 -16.41 12.06
CA LEU A 103 9.24 -16.62 12.98
C LEU A 103 10.34 -15.59 12.76
N ALA A 104 11.18 -15.41 13.78
CA ALA A 104 12.30 -14.46 13.72
C ALA A 104 13.29 -14.78 12.57
N ARG A 105 13.45 -16.05 12.18
CA ARG A 105 14.27 -16.44 11.03
C ARG A 105 13.73 -15.87 9.70
N ASP A 106 12.40 -15.83 9.54
CA ASP A 106 11.75 -15.26 8.36
C ASP A 106 12.04 -13.75 8.28
N VAL A 107 11.98 -13.10 9.44
CA VAL A 107 12.29 -11.68 9.58
C VAL A 107 13.75 -11.40 9.24
N VAL A 108 14.68 -12.18 9.76
CA VAL A 108 16.13 -12.05 9.47
C VAL A 108 16.40 -12.17 7.97
N ALA A 109 15.82 -13.19 7.32
CA ALA A 109 15.97 -13.40 5.88
C ALA A 109 15.36 -12.25 5.07
N SER A 110 14.16 -11.78 5.46
CA SER A 110 13.47 -10.67 4.81
C SER A 110 14.23 -9.35 4.92
N ILE A 111 14.80 -9.05 6.10
CA ILE A 111 15.63 -7.85 6.32
C ILE A 111 16.86 -7.88 5.41
N ARG A 112 17.57 -9.01 5.36
CA ARG A 112 18.76 -9.16 4.50
C ARG A 112 18.41 -8.90 3.05
N ARG A 113 17.35 -9.51 2.54
CA ARG A 113 16.87 -9.33 1.17
C ARG A 113 16.51 -7.87 0.87
N PHE A 114 15.74 -7.23 1.74
CA PHE A 114 15.34 -5.83 1.62
C PHE A 114 16.54 -4.88 1.63
N ALA A 115 17.50 -5.11 2.49
CA ALA A 115 18.66 -4.24 2.67
C ALA A 115 19.58 -4.18 1.44
N GLU A 116 19.63 -5.22 0.61
CA GLU A 116 20.40 -5.21 -0.64
C GLU A 116 19.81 -4.24 -1.70
N ARG A 117 18.53 -3.85 -1.55
CA ARG A 117 17.82 -2.97 -2.50
C ARG A 117 17.73 -1.52 -2.04
N ILE A 118 17.70 -1.29 -0.75
CA ILE A 118 17.36 0.01 -0.18
C ILE A 118 18.55 0.63 0.53
N PRO A 119 19.05 1.79 0.05
CA PRO A 119 20.27 2.41 0.58
C PRO A 119 20.25 2.64 2.10
N PHE A 120 19.09 2.98 2.67
CA PHE A 120 18.97 3.22 4.12
C PHE A 120 19.08 1.91 4.91
N ALA A 121 18.44 0.85 4.47
CA ALA A 121 18.58 -0.47 5.08
C ALA A 121 19.97 -1.08 4.83
N TYR A 122 20.58 -0.81 3.67
CA TYR A 122 21.97 -1.14 3.39
C TYR A 122 22.93 -0.46 4.38
N ALA A 123 22.73 0.82 4.69
CA ALA A 123 23.51 1.55 5.67
C ALA A 123 23.39 0.96 7.10
N LEU A 124 22.19 0.48 7.49
CA LEU A 124 21.98 -0.27 8.70
C LEU A 124 22.79 -1.56 8.69
N MET A 125 22.72 -2.35 7.63
CA MET A 125 23.46 -3.63 7.53
C MET A 125 24.97 -3.41 7.51
N ALA A 126 25.46 -2.33 6.93
CA ALA A 126 26.88 -1.97 6.98
C ALA A 126 27.35 -1.62 8.41
N ALA A 127 26.45 -1.09 9.25
CA ALA A 127 26.71 -0.85 10.67
C ALA A 127 26.50 -2.10 11.54
N THR A 128 25.89 -3.17 10.99
CA THR A 128 25.57 -4.40 11.71
C THR A 128 26.78 -5.35 11.67
N GLU A 129 27.13 -5.89 12.82
CA GLU A 129 28.08 -6.98 12.96
C GLU A 129 27.37 -8.32 12.81
N GLU A 130 26.24 -8.48 13.51
CA GLU A 130 25.44 -9.69 13.50
C GLU A 130 23.95 -9.36 13.48
N LEU A 131 23.22 -10.05 12.65
CA LEU A 131 21.76 -10.10 12.64
C LEU A 131 21.34 -11.55 12.78
N SER A 132 20.67 -11.88 13.88
CA SER A 132 20.32 -13.27 14.23
C SER A 132 18.90 -13.38 14.79
N ALA A 133 18.36 -14.60 14.71
CA ALA A 133 17.17 -15.03 15.41
C ALA A 133 17.59 -15.80 16.66
N SER A 134 17.39 -15.21 17.85
CA SER A 134 17.79 -15.84 19.13
C SER A 134 16.80 -16.92 19.57
N ASP A 135 15.54 -16.76 19.19
CA ASP A 135 14.45 -17.75 19.31
C ASP A 135 13.39 -17.48 18.23
N ASP A 136 12.24 -18.13 18.31
CA ASP A 136 11.17 -18.01 17.32
C ASP A 136 10.60 -16.58 17.19
N ARG A 137 10.75 -15.72 18.20
CA ARG A 137 10.16 -14.38 18.25
C ARG A 137 11.15 -13.25 18.50
N ILE A 138 12.41 -13.55 18.70
CA ILE A 138 13.42 -12.53 19.03
C ILE A 138 14.40 -12.37 17.87
N VAL A 139 14.42 -11.18 17.30
CA VAL A 139 15.42 -10.73 16.33
C VAL A 139 16.43 -9.84 17.02
N ARG A 140 17.71 -10.18 16.93
CA ARG A 140 18.79 -9.45 17.56
C ARG A 140 19.74 -8.86 16.53
N PHE A 141 20.02 -7.55 16.72
CA PHE A 141 21.11 -6.86 16.03
C PHE A 141 22.23 -6.61 17.01
N ARG A 142 23.46 -6.94 16.62
CA ARG A 142 24.68 -6.47 17.23
C ARG A 142 25.38 -5.57 16.23
N LEU A 143 25.63 -4.31 16.62
CA LEU A 143 26.12 -3.28 15.74
C LEU A 143 27.60 -2.99 16.03
N LYS A 144 28.38 -2.68 15.00
CA LYS A 144 29.76 -2.20 15.07
C LYS A 144 29.85 -0.77 15.59
N ARG A 145 28.77 0.00 15.37
CA ARG A 145 28.62 1.40 15.77
C ARG A 145 27.14 1.70 15.99
N PRO A 146 26.76 2.63 16.86
CA PRO A 146 25.36 2.99 17.10
C PRO A 146 24.66 3.43 15.80
N PHE A 147 23.43 2.96 15.63
CA PHE A 147 22.55 3.33 14.52
C PHE A 147 21.14 3.65 15.06
N PRO A 148 20.92 4.89 15.54
CA PRO A 148 19.68 5.27 16.24
C PRO A 148 18.43 5.21 15.35
N HIS A 149 18.59 5.25 14.03
CA HIS A 149 17.50 5.19 13.04
C HIS A 149 17.21 3.76 12.56
N LEU A 150 17.48 2.74 13.37
CA LEU A 150 17.18 1.35 13.03
C LEU A 150 15.69 1.12 12.79
N PRO A 151 14.76 1.62 13.61
CA PRO A 151 13.32 1.48 13.34
C PRO A 151 12.90 2.12 12.00
N GLU A 152 13.39 3.33 11.69
CA GLU A 152 13.08 4.01 10.43
C GLU A 152 13.62 3.25 9.22
N ALA A 153 14.83 2.69 9.32
CA ALA A 153 15.41 1.88 8.25
C ALA A 153 14.59 0.62 7.97
N LEU A 154 13.97 0.02 9.00
CA LEU A 154 13.10 -1.14 8.90
C LEU A 154 11.64 -0.79 8.60
N ALA A 155 11.24 0.47 8.70
CA ALA A 155 9.91 0.94 8.34
C ALA A 155 9.76 1.24 6.84
N GLY A 156 10.86 1.40 6.10
CA GLY A 156 10.87 1.62 4.66
C GLY A 156 10.21 2.93 4.21
N PRO A 157 10.67 4.11 4.65
CA PRO A 157 10.03 5.38 4.32
C PRO A 157 10.12 5.76 2.83
N GLY A 158 10.86 5.02 2.04
CA GLY A 158 11.23 5.36 0.66
C GLY A 158 10.35 4.81 -0.45
N GLY A 159 9.20 4.23 -0.19
CA GLY A 159 8.28 3.74 -1.22
C GLY A 159 8.42 2.25 -1.58
N THR A 160 9.53 1.60 -1.28
CA THR A 160 9.66 0.13 -1.34
C THR A 160 9.20 -0.45 0.00
N VAL A 161 8.42 -1.52 -0.03
CA VAL A 161 7.85 -2.12 1.18
C VAL A 161 8.86 -3.08 1.81
N PRO A 162 9.22 -2.92 3.10
CA PRO A 162 10.05 -3.88 3.84
C PRO A 162 9.22 -5.12 4.22
N ALA A 163 8.79 -5.84 3.20
CA ALA A 163 7.88 -6.97 3.31
C ALA A 163 8.50 -8.13 4.08
N ILE A 164 7.80 -8.61 5.12
CA ILE A 164 8.17 -9.84 5.81
C ILE A 164 7.49 -11.01 5.09
N MET A 165 8.29 -11.97 4.68
CA MET A 165 7.87 -13.16 3.93
C MET A 165 8.54 -14.42 4.47
N PRO A 166 8.03 -15.62 4.18
CA PRO A 166 8.68 -16.87 4.58
C PRO A 166 10.16 -16.91 4.15
N GLU A 167 11.04 -17.44 5.01
CA GLU A 167 12.48 -17.53 4.76
C GLU A 167 12.79 -18.15 3.38
N ARG A 168 12.05 -19.19 2.99
CA ARG A 168 12.21 -19.86 1.68
C ARG A 168 12.01 -18.89 0.49
N LEU A 169 11.13 -17.90 0.62
CA LEU A 169 10.90 -16.87 -0.40
C LEU A 169 11.92 -15.73 -0.24
N ALA A 170 12.22 -15.33 0.98
CA ALA A 170 13.21 -14.30 1.28
C ALA A 170 14.64 -14.70 0.86
N ALA A 171 14.94 -15.97 0.72
CA ALA A 171 16.19 -16.47 0.15
C ALA A 171 16.33 -16.20 -1.37
N THR A 172 15.24 -15.81 -2.06
CA THR A 172 15.31 -15.41 -3.47
C THR A 172 16.12 -14.12 -3.62
N SER A 173 16.97 -14.06 -4.66
CA SER A 173 17.72 -12.84 -4.96
C SER A 173 16.81 -11.61 -5.00
N PRO A 174 17.19 -10.48 -4.39
CA PRO A 174 16.36 -9.26 -4.38
C PRO A 174 16.22 -8.59 -5.76
N PHE A 175 16.95 -9.10 -6.77
CA PHE A 175 16.87 -8.67 -8.18
C PHE A 175 15.95 -9.55 -9.02
N LYS A 176 15.38 -10.59 -8.43
CA LYS A 176 14.41 -11.48 -9.06
C LYS A 176 13.13 -11.49 -8.23
N PRO A 177 11.94 -11.45 -8.86
CA PRO A 177 10.69 -11.58 -8.13
C PRO A 177 10.59 -12.98 -7.49
N VAL A 178 9.90 -13.04 -6.36
CA VAL A 178 9.57 -14.31 -5.70
C VAL A 178 8.61 -15.13 -6.56
N SER A 179 8.67 -16.45 -6.42
CA SER A 179 7.84 -17.39 -7.19
C SER A 179 6.38 -17.45 -6.71
N GLU A 180 6.13 -17.09 -5.45
CA GLU A 180 4.83 -17.13 -4.81
C GLU A 180 4.57 -15.84 -4.04
N VAL A 181 3.30 -15.47 -3.92
CA VAL A 181 2.88 -14.28 -3.17
C VAL A 181 2.27 -14.73 -1.84
N ILE A 182 3.14 -14.97 -0.86
CA ILE A 182 2.76 -15.35 0.51
C ILE A 182 3.26 -14.29 1.47
N GLY A 183 2.35 -13.52 2.02
CA GLY A 183 2.62 -12.50 3.02
C GLY A 183 1.93 -12.80 4.34
N SER A 184 1.93 -11.82 5.24
CA SER A 184 1.31 -11.87 6.57
C SER A 184 0.37 -10.67 6.80
N GLY A 185 -0.04 -10.01 5.72
CA GLY A 185 -0.91 -8.82 5.75
C GLY A 185 -2.40 -9.16 5.86
N PRO A 186 -3.26 -8.12 5.91
CA PRO A 186 -4.69 -8.28 6.12
C PRO A 186 -5.45 -8.92 4.96
N TYR A 187 -4.87 -8.93 3.76
CA TYR A 187 -5.46 -9.55 2.58
C TYR A 187 -4.48 -10.50 1.93
N HIS A 188 -4.95 -11.66 1.48
CA HIS A 188 -4.17 -12.51 0.61
C HIS A 188 -4.53 -12.28 -0.86
N PHE A 189 -3.54 -12.38 -1.72
CA PHE A 189 -3.65 -12.22 -3.16
C PHE A 189 -4.20 -13.51 -3.78
N LEU A 190 -5.06 -13.37 -4.80
CA LEU A 190 -5.68 -14.49 -5.52
C LEU A 190 -5.00 -14.64 -6.90
N PRO A 191 -4.01 -15.53 -7.04
CA PRO A 191 -3.23 -15.66 -8.28
C PRO A 191 -4.11 -16.04 -9.49
N ASP A 192 -5.10 -16.90 -9.30
CA ASP A 192 -5.99 -17.40 -10.36
C ASP A 192 -6.91 -16.30 -10.90
N GLU A 193 -7.04 -15.19 -10.19
CA GLU A 193 -7.83 -14.02 -10.60
C GLU A 193 -6.98 -12.87 -11.13
N HIS A 194 -5.66 -13.02 -11.13
CA HIS A 194 -4.76 -12.01 -11.67
C HIS A 194 -4.64 -12.15 -13.18
N VAL A 195 -5.04 -11.10 -13.89
CA VAL A 195 -4.84 -10.95 -15.34
C VAL A 195 -4.07 -9.66 -15.54
N SER A 196 -2.79 -9.79 -15.94
CA SER A 196 -1.92 -8.64 -16.19
C SER A 196 -2.57 -7.69 -17.20
N GLY A 197 -2.52 -6.39 -16.91
CA GLY A 197 -3.15 -5.35 -17.70
C GLY A 197 -4.67 -5.22 -17.52
N ALA A 198 -5.31 -6.07 -16.71
CA ALA A 198 -6.76 -6.05 -16.57
C ALA A 198 -7.25 -6.04 -15.11
N ARG A 199 -6.87 -7.01 -14.30
CA ARG A 199 -7.43 -7.14 -12.95
C ARG A 199 -6.52 -7.88 -11.97
N ALA A 200 -6.75 -7.63 -10.65
CA ALA A 200 -6.20 -8.42 -9.56
C ALA A 200 -7.25 -8.58 -8.45
N GLY A 201 -7.30 -9.76 -7.83
CA GLY A 201 -8.21 -10.10 -6.74
C GLY A 201 -7.50 -10.27 -5.40
N TYR A 202 -8.19 -9.85 -4.32
CA TYR A 202 -7.72 -10.05 -2.96
C TYR A 202 -8.88 -10.45 -2.07
N GLU A 203 -8.62 -11.30 -1.10
CA GLU A 203 -9.58 -11.75 -0.11
C GLU A 203 -9.05 -11.49 1.30
N ARG A 204 -9.95 -11.14 2.22
CA ARG A 204 -9.57 -10.91 3.62
C ARG A 204 -8.93 -12.17 4.22
N PHE A 205 -7.81 -12.00 4.90
CA PHE A 205 -7.15 -13.08 5.63
C PHE A 205 -7.74 -13.19 7.04
N PRO A 206 -8.53 -14.24 7.33
CA PRO A 206 -9.26 -14.33 8.61
C PRO A 206 -8.36 -14.48 9.84
N LEU A 207 -7.12 -14.96 9.65
CA LEU A 207 -6.16 -15.14 10.74
C LEU A 207 -5.26 -13.94 10.95
N TYR A 208 -5.43 -12.84 10.17
CA TYR A 208 -4.71 -11.61 10.40
C TYR A 208 -5.06 -11.01 11.74
N GLN A 209 -4.05 -10.65 12.52
CA GLN A 209 -4.22 -9.99 13.80
C GLN A 209 -3.81 -8.52 13.71
N PRO A 210 -4.78 -7.59 13.62
CA PRO A 210 -4.49 -6.17 13.65
C PRO A 210 -3.72 -5.78 14.92
N ARG A 211 -2.82 -4.81 14.81
CA ARG A 211 -2.18 -4.25 16.00
C ARG A 211 -3.23 -3.51 16.84
N ALA A 212 -3.18 -3.68 18.16
CA ALA A 212 -4.01 -2.89 19.06
C ALA A 212 -3.56 -1.42 19.06
N GLY A 213 -4.52 -0.51 19.19
CA GLY A 213 -4.29 0.94 19.24
C GLY A 213 -5.12 1.69 18.21
N SER A 214 -5.03 3.03 18.23
CA SER A 214 -5.64 3.89 17.23
C SER A 214 -4.79 3.95 15.96
N ALA A 215 -5.42 4.23 14.83
CA ALA A 215 -4.69 4.49 13.58
C ALA A 215 -3.84 5.75 13.73
N VAL A 216 -2.55 5.65 13.42
CA VAL A 216 -1.60 6.76 13.49
C VAL A 216 -1.18 7.30 12.11
N GLY A 217 -1.75 6.75 11.05
CA GLY A 217 -1.61 7.21 9.66
C GLY A 217 -0.49 6.57 8.86
N PHE A 218 -0.41 6.90 7.60
CA PHE A 218 0.44 6.32 6.55
C PHE A 218 0.47 4.79 6.57
N THR A 219 1.58 4.17 7.01
CA THR A 219 1.77 2.71 7.00
C THR A 219 1.74 2.09 8.39
N SER A 220 1.51 2.90 9.44
CA SER A 220 1.45 2.45 10.84
C SER A 220 0.01 2.36 11.35
N GLY A 221 -0.19 1.57 12.41
CA GLY A 221 -1.47 1.39 13.11
C GLY A 221 -2.19 0.08 12.77
N PRO A 222 -3.42 -0.09 13.27
CA PRO A 222 -4.20 -1.29 13.00
C PRO A 222 -4.60 -1.32 11.52
N LYS A 223 -4.17 -2.34 10.82
CA LYS A 223 -4.57 -2.59 9.42
C LYS A 223 -5.86 -3.41 9.43
N ILE A 224 -6.99 -2.76 9.67
CA ILE A 224 -8.28 -3.45 9.75
C ILE A 224 -8.83 -3.70 8.35
N ALA A 225 -9.08 -4.97 8.02
CA ALA A 225 -9.73 -5.36 6.78
C ALA A 225 -11.24 -5.15 6.88
N HIS A 226 -11.74 -4.00 6.39
CA HIS A 226 -13.17 -3.64 6.43
C HIS A 226 -13.99 -4.35 5.35
N PHE A 227 -13.35 -4.79 4.27
CA PHE A 227 -14.01 -5.50 3.17
C PHE A 227 -13.58 -6.97 3.19
N ASP A 228 -14.49 -7.86 2.79
CA ASP A 228 -14.16 -9.28 2.62
C ASP A 228 -13.34 -9.50 1.37
N ARG A 229 -13.56 -8.65 0.34
CA ARG A 229 -12.93 -8.74 -0.96
C ARG A 229 -12.53 -7.38 -1.50
N ILE A 230 -11.37 -7.31 -2.15
CA ILE A 230 -10.92 -6.16 -2.93
C ILE A 230 -10.65 -6.62 -4.36
N GLU A 231 -11.21 -5.92 -5.34
CA GLU A 231 -10.92 -6.12 -6.75
C GLU A 231 -10.24 -4.88 -7.32
N TRP A 232 -9.13 -5.08 -7.99
CA TRP A 232 -8.48 -4.05 -8.77
C TRP A 232 -8.83 -4.19 -10.23
N LEU A 233 -9.17 -3.08 -10.87
CA LEU A 233 -9.44 -3.01 -12.30
C LEU A 233 -8.48 -2.02 -12.95
N THR A 234 -7.72 -2.47 -13.94
CA THR A 234 -6.89 -1.58 -14.75
C THR A 234 -7.75 -1.01 -15.86
N LEU A 235 -8.06 0.27 -15.75
CA LEU A 235 -8.93 0.99 -16.70
C LEU A 235 -8.21 2.23 -17.22
N ASP A 236 -8.51 2.64 -18.45
CA ASP A 236 -8.16 3.96 -18.93
C ASP A 236 -8.98 5.05 -18.19
N ASN A 237 -8.54 6.29 -18.27
CA ASN A 237 -9.13 7.39 -17.52
C ASN A 237 -10.62 7.63 -17.81
N PHE A 238 -11.06 7.48 -19.05
CA PHE A 238 -12.45 7.72 -19.44
C PHE A 238 -13.35 6.57 -18.97
N SER A 239 -12.88 5.33 -19.12
CA SER A 239 -13.55 4.13 -18.62
C SER A 239 -13.66 4.16 -17.08
N ALA A 240 -12.59 4.57 -16.38
CA ALA A 240 -12.57 4.70 -14.93
C ALA A 240 -13.60 5.73 -14.44
N MET A 241 -13.64 6.91 -15.08
CA MET A 241 -14.61 7.96 -14.73
C MET A 241 -16.06 7.51 -14.97
N ALA A 242 -16.32 6.85 -16.10
CA ALA A 242 -17.65 6.34 -16.42
C ALA A 242 -18.07 5.23 -15.45
N ALA A 243 -17.19 4.28 -15.13
CA ALA A 243 -17.43 3.19 -14.19
C ALA A 243 -17.70 3.71 -12.77
N LEU A 244 -16.92 4.72 -12.32
CA LEU A 244 -17.11 5.38 -11.04
C LEU A 244 -18.50 6.07 -10.97
N GLY A 245 -18.90 6.80 -12.02
CA GLY A 245 -20.22 7.45 -12.11
C GLY A 245 -21.38 6.46 -12.09
N ARG A 246 -21.26 5.30 -12.77
CA ARG A 246 -22.27 4.22 -12.74
C ARG A 246 -22.22 3.40 -11.45
N GLY A 247 -21.18 3.56 -10.62
CA GLY A 247 -20.97 2.80 -9.39
C GLY A 247 -20.55 1.36 -9.63
N GLU A 248 -19.87 1.08 -10.71
CA GLU A 248 -19.19 -0.17 -10.99
C GLU A 248 -17.82 -0.22 -10.29
N VAL A 249 -17.25 0.96 -10.01
CA VAL A 249 -16.02 1.20 -9.26
C VAL A 249 -16.33 2.05 -8.02
N ASP A 250 -15.66 1.78 -6.91
CA ASP A 250 -15.84 2.47 -5.63
C ASP A 250 -14.77 3.51 -5.37
N TRP A 251 -13.54 3.27 -5.84
CA TRP A 251 -12.38 4.12 -5.57
C TRP A 251 -11.43 4.17 -6.77
N TRP A 252 -11.04 5.37 -7.18
CA TRP A 252 -10.07 5.63 -8.23
C TRP A 252 -8.89 6.46 -7.70
N GLU A 253 -7.67 5.91 -7.84
CA GLU A 253 -6.42 6.52 -7.37
C GLU A 253 -5.82 7.45 -8.42
N LEU A 254 -5.48 8.67 -8.02
CA LEU A 254 -4.78 9.68 -8.83
C LEU A 254 -5.39 9.94 -10.22
N PRO A 255 -6.66 10.31 -10.31
CA PRO A 255 -7.25 10.73 -11.57
C PRO A 255 -6.56 11.99 -12.14
N PRO A 256 -6.58 12.21 -13.47
CA PRO A 256 -6.15 13.46 -14.08
C PRO A 256 -6.91 14.66 -13.49
N ARG A 257 -6.24 15.81 -13.42
CA ARG A 257 -6.78 17.00 -12.75
C ARG A 257 -8.11 17.50 -13.36
N ASP A 258 -8.20 17.53 -14.67
CA ASP A 258 -9.40 17.92 -15.40
C ASP A 258 -10.60 17.01 -15.07
N LEU A 259 -10.39 15.70 -14.91
CA LEU A 259 -11.42 14.76 -14.48
C LEU A 259 -11.78 14.91 -13.00
N VAL A 260 -10.84 15.35 -12.15
CA VAL A 260 -11.13 15.68 -10.74
C VAL A 260 -12.10 16.87 -10.66
N GLU A 261 -11.88 17.91 -11.48
CA GLU A 261 -12.75 19.07 -11.54
C GLU A 261 -14.17 18.72 -12.02
N GLN A 262 -14.26 17.77 -12.96
CA GLN A 262 -15.54 17.22 -13.40
C GLN A 262 -16.23 16.42 -12.30
N ALA A 263 -15.50 15.49 -11.66
CA ALA A 263 -16.02 14.65 -10.58
C ALA A 263 -16.48 15.45 -9.35
N ALA A 264 -15.85 16.59 -9.07
CA ALA A 264 -16.22 17.47 -7.94
C ALA A 264 -17.65 18.06 -8.09
N ARG A 265 -18.20 18.09 -9.30
CA ARG A 265 -19.56 18.53 -9.57
C ARG A 265 -20.61 17.44 -9.31
N ASP A 266 -20.20 16.19 -9.25
CA ASP A 266 -21.08 15.06 -8.95
C ASP A 266 -21.23 14.87 -7.44
N ARG A 267 -22.45 15.09 -6.94
CA ARG A 267 -22.77 14.96 -5.51
C ARG A 267 -22.67 13.51 -4.99
N SER A 268 -22.66 12.51 -5.86
CA SER A 268 -22.51 11.10 -5.50
C SER A 268 -21.06 10.72 -5.26
N LEU A 269 -20.10 11.55 -5.68
CA LEU A 269 -18.67 11.33 -5.56
C LEU A 269 -18.05 12.17 -4.42
N SER A 270 -16.98 11.66 -3.85
CA SER A 270 -16.14 12.37 -2.91
C SER A 270 -14.75 12.53 -3.50
N VAL A 271 -14.23 13.75 -3.47
CA VAL A 271 -12.84 14.04 -3.80
C VAL A 271 -12.04 14.06 -2.49
N ILE A 272 -11.13 13.09 -2.34
CA ILE A 272 -10.23 13.01 -1.19
C ILE A 272 -8.87 13.51 -1.63
N SER A 273 -8.41 14.62 -1.06
CA SER A 273 -7.12 15.20 -1.36
C SER A 273 -6.19 15.05 -0.17
N GLN A 274 -5.07 14.38 -0.37
CA GLN A 274 -4.01 14.29 0.63
C GLN A 274 -2.82 15.14 0.21
N TYR A 275 -2.14 15.74 1.17
CA TYR A 275 -0.86 16.38 0.91
C TYR A 275 0.13 15.33 0.45
N ALA A 276 0.43 15.31 -0.84
CA ALA A 276 1.45 14.44 -1.37
C ALA A 276 2.82 15.01 -1.07
N THR A 277 3.67 14.18 -0.55
CA THR A 277 5.11 14.43 -0.44
C THR A 277 5.84 14.15 -1.76
N ALA A 278 5.13 14.18 -2.89
CA ALA A 278 5.72 14.01 -4.20
C ALA A 278 6.28 15.36 -4.66
N ILE A 279 7.59 15.40 -4.86
CA ILE A 279 8.31 16.52 -5.48
C ILE A 279 8.71 16.14 -6.90
N GLY A 280 8.56 17.06 -7.82
CA GLY A 280 9.14 16.93 -9.16
C GLY A 280 10.65 17.04 -9.07
N VAL A 281 11.36 16.05 -9.62
CA VAL A 281 12.83 16.06 -9.68
C VAL A 281 13.29 15.97 -11.12
N LEU A 282 14.29 16.78 -11.46
CA LEU A 282 15.04 16.67 -12.71
C LEU A 282 16.36 15.97 -12.40
N ARG A 283 16.49 14.71 -12.85
CA ARG A 283 17.70 13.92 -12.67
C ARG A 283 18.54 13.96 -13.94
N PHE A 284 19.72 14.57 -13.85
CA PHE A 284 20.65 14.60 -14.95
C PHE A 284 21.42 13.27 -15.04
N ASN A 285 21.68 12.82 -16.27
CA ASN A 285 22.59 11.72 -16.50
C ASN A 285 24.05 12.21 -16.41
N HIS A 286 24.69 11.97 -15.28
CA HIS A 286 26.04 12.43 -14.99
C HIS A 286 27.14 11.67 -15.78
N LEU A 287 26.79 10.61 -16.49
CA LEU A 287 27.74 9.77 -17.24
C LEU A 287 27.97 10.29 -18.67
N HIS A 288 27.13 11.19 -19.15
CA HIS A 288 27.17 11.66 -20.52
C HIS A 288 27.14 13.19 -20.64
N PRO A 289 27.83 13.77 -21.68
CA PRO A 289 27.69 15.17 -22.01
C PRO A 289 26.22 15.56 -22.28
N PRO A 290 25.82 16.80 -21.95
CA PRO A 290 26.64 17.86 -21.32
C PRO A 290 26.64 17.78 -19.78
N PHE A 291 25.94 16.77 -19.19
CA PHE A 291 25.69 16.70 -17.75
C PHE A 291 26.76 15.95 -16.94
N ASP A 292 27.78 15.41 -17.58
CA ASP A 292 29.02 14.97 -16.95
C ASP A 292 29.80 16.16 -16.36
N ASN A 293 29.68 17.36 -17.00
CA ASN A 293 30.28 18.59 -16.51
C ASN A 293 29.51 19.20 -15.33
N ALA A 294 30.17 19.32 -14.17
CA ALA A 294 29.60 19.90 -12.95
C ALA A 294 29.21 21.39 -13.11
N ALA A 295 29.90 22.16 -13.94
CA ALA A 295 29.58 23.57 -14.17
C ALA A 295 28.24 23.71 -14.92
N VAL A 296 27.96 22.86 -15.89
CA VAL A 296 26.65 22.83 -16.58
C VAL A 296 25.51 22.52 -15.61
N ARG A 297 25.69 21.54 -14.74
CA ARG A 297 24.67 21.21 -13.71
C ARG A 297 24.43 22.35 -12.72
N ARG A 298 25.51 23.05 -12.30
CA ARG A 298 25.41 24.22 -11.42
C ARG A 298 24.71 25.41 -12.09
N ALA A 299 24.99 25.64 -13.38
CA ALA A 299 24.34 26.70 -14.15
C ALA A 299 22.82 26.52 -14.22
N LEU A 300 22.34 25.26 -14.32
CA LEU A 300 20.91 24.93 -14.31
C LEU A 300 20.25 25.15 -12.93
N LEU A 301 21.01 24.97 -11.85
CA LEU A 301 20.50 25.30 -10.49
C LEU A 301 20.34 26.81 -10.27
N GLY A 302 21.15 27.62 -10.94
CA GLY A 302 21.08 29.08 -10.90
C GLY A 302 20.03 29.69 -11.82
N GLY A 303 19.47 28.89 -12.74
CA GLY A 303 18.34 29.33 -13.57
C GLY A 303 17.13 29.63 -12.68
N ARG A 304 16.62 30.85 -12.72
CA ARG A 304 15.38 31.19 -12.01
C ARG A 304 14.29 30.24 -12.49
N PRO A 305 13.60 29.54 -11.59
CA PRO A 305 12.38 28.85 -11.96
C PRO A 305 11.44 29.92 -12.53
N GLY A 306 11.08 29.78 -13.78
CA GLY A 306 10.03 30.61 -14.38
C GLY A 306 8.77 30.41 -13.56
N SER A 307 7.94 31.43 -13.43
CA SER A 307 6.71 31.52 -12.63
C SER A 307 5.68 30.37 -12.86
N GLY A 308 5.97 29.41 -13.75
CA GLY A 308 5.18 28.21 -13.99
C GLY A 308 5.57 27.00 -13.13
N TYR A 309 6.71 27.02 -12.42
CA TYR A 309 7.13 25.88 -11.57
C TYR A 309 6.65 26.01 -10.11
N ASP A 310 6.40 27.21 -9.62
CA ASP A 310 6.06 27.44 -8.21
C ASP A 310 4.63 27.00 -7.83
N SER A 311 3.72 26.96 -8.80
CA SER A 311 2.35 26.47 -8.57
C SER A 311 2.16 24.97 -8.81
N ALA A 312 3.13 24.29 -9.43
CA ALA A 312 3.09 22.86 -9.73
C ALA A 312 3.89 21.99 -8.73
N GLY A 313 4.69 22.60 -7.85
CA GLY A 313 5.63 21.90 -6.98
C GLY A 313 5.00 21.05 -5.87
N GLN A 314 3.76 21.31 -5.48
CA GLN A 314 3.04 20.51 -4.50
C GLN A 314 1.85 19.83 -5.17
N ARG A 315 2.08 18.68 -5.78
CA ARG A 315 0.97 17.81 -6.23
C ARG A 315 0.32 17.17 -5.01
N ARG A 316 -0.93 17.53 -4.75
CA ARG A 316 -1.78 16.76 -3.85
C ARG A 316 -2.11 15.42 -4.50
N SER A 317 -1.95 14.34 -3.78
CA SER A 317 -2.54 13.06 -4.20
C SER A 317 -4.06 13.19 -4.10
N VAL A 318 -4.75 12.96 -5.20
CA VAL A 318 -6.21 13.07 -5.26
C VAL A 318 -6.77 11.67 -5.48
N PHE A 319 -7.81 11.36 -4.76
CA PHE A 319 -8.56 10.11 -4.88
C PHE A 319 -10.03 10.47 -5.13
N LEU A 320 -10.69 9.72 -5.98
CA LEU A 320 -12.12 9.80 -6.16
C LEU A 320 -12.77 8.55 -5.56
N ALA A 321 -13.71 8.75 -4.66
CA ALA A 321 -14.46 7.67 -4.04
C ALA A 321 -15.95 7.96 -4.13
N ARG A 322 -16.76 6.91 -4.25
CA ARG A 322 -18.20 7.00 -4.17
C ARG A 322 -18.66 7.21 -2.73
N ARG A 323 -19.62 8.12 -2.52
CA ARG A 323 -20.22 8.32 -1.19
C ARG A 323 -21.13 7.14 -0.86
N HIS A 324 -20.68 6.26 0.03
CA HIS A 324 -21.51 5.21 0.59
C HIS A 324 -22.27 5.73 1.83
N ARG A 325 -23.59 5.50 1.91
CA ARG A 325 -24.39 5.87 3.08
C ARG A 325 -23.99 5.12 4.36
N SER A 326 -23.36 3.97 4.24
CA SER A 326 -22.96 3.12 5.37
C SER A 326 -21.67 3.56 6.09
N LEU A 327 -20.89 4.51 5.52
CA LEU A 327 -19.70 5.06 6.17
C LEU A 327 -20.00 6.26 7.09
N ARG A 328 -21.29 6.66 7.24
CA ARG A 328 -21.66 7.80 8.08
C ARG A 328 -21.77 7.51 9.57
N ASP A 329 -21.85 6.24 9.99
CA ASP A 329 -22.14 5.89 11.39
C ASP A 329 -20.91 5.35 12.16
N GLY A 330 -19.73 5.43 11.60
CA GLY A 330 -18.49 4.97 12.18
C GLY A 330 -17.35 5.97 12.09
N ASN A 331 -17.34 6.92 12.99
CA ASN A 331 -16.18 7.70 13.42
C ASN A 331 -15.51 8.67 12.41
N THR A 332 -15.73 9.94 12.65
CA THR A 332 -14.86 11.08 12.41
C THR A 332 -13.40 10.78 12.83
N ALA A 333 -12.60 10.17 11.97
CA ALA A 333 -11.16 10.05 12.18
C ALA A 333 -10.43 9.89 10.84
N CYS A 334 -10.51 10.92 10.02
CA CYS A 334 -9.51 11.26 9.02
C CYS A 334 -9.45 12.79 8.97
N GLN A 335 -8.85 13.39 9.99
CA GLN A 335 -8.27 14.72 9.93
C GLN A 335 -6.77 14.61 9.68
#